data_87b84ad47107570d2b984f1eaef33d76
#
_entry.id   87b84ad47107570d2b984f1eaef33d76
#
_cell.length_a   1.000
_cell.length_b   1.000
_cell.length_c   1.000
_cell.angle_alpha   90.00
_cell.angle_beta   90.00
_cell.angle_gamma   90.00
#
_symmetry.space_group_name_H-M   'P 1'
#
loop_
_entity.id
_entity.type
_entity.pdbx_description
1 polymer ?
#
loop_
_entity_poly.entity_id
_entity_poly.type
_entity_poly.pdbx_seq_one_letter_code
_entity_poly.pdbx_strand_id
1 'polypeptide(L)'
;DNTLNAKPGDPGSPYAIGAEEGGHKAVHPDLGTLDEFRRFVRACHMQDMEVALDFAIQCSPDHPWIKEHPDWFIFRPDGTIKYAENPPKKYQDIVNVNFFGPHQEALWRELLAVVLFWVEQGVKIFRVDNPHTKPVPFWEWMIGEVRARDPEVIFLAEAFTRPPVMKMLAKVGFQQSYTYFTWRNFKHELIEYLTELTQSEAKEFMRPNFFVNTPDINPPYLQTG
;
A
#
# COMPACT_ATOMS: atom_id res chain seq x y z
N ASP A 1 3.34 -19.25 6.27
CA ASP A 1 2.91 -19.28 7.66
C ASP A 1 3.01 -17.97 8.40
N ASN A 2 2.29 -16.99 7.98
CA ASN A 2 2.47 -15.62 8.45
C ASN A 2 1.32 -15.10 9.29
N THR A 3 0.49 -15.97 9.84
CA THR A 3 -0.43 -15.60 10.91
C THR A 3 0.12 -16.06 12.27
N LEU A 4 -0.23 -15.34 13.35
CA LEU A 4 0.22 -15.69 14.71
C LEU A 4 -0.28 -17.08 15.18
N ASN A 5 -1.28 -17.65 14.51
CA ASN A 5 -1.87 -18.95 14.81
C ASN A 5 -1.73 -19.94 13.63
N ALA A 6 -0.88 -19.63 12.65
CA ALA A 6 -0.69 -20.50 11.49
C ALA A 6 -0.09 -21.85 11.90
N LYS A 7 -0.54 -22.88 11.20
CA LYS A 7 0.01 -24.23 11.30
C LYS A 7 1.01 -24.43 10.15
N PRO A 8 1.97 -25.34 10.30
CA PRO A 8 2.83 -25.71 9.19
C PRO A 8 2.00 -26.11 7.96
N GLY A 9 2.26 -25.48 6.82
CA GLY A 9 1.56 -25.72 5.56
C GLY A 9 0.28 -24.87 5.35
N ASP A 10 -0.10 -24.02 6.28
CA ASP A 10 -1.16 -23.03 6.03
C ASP A 10 -0.70 -22.01 4.98
N PRO A 11 -1.59 -21.54 4.10
CA PRO A 11 -1.24 -20.52 3.12
C PRO A 11 -0.88 -19.20 3.81
N GLY A 12 0.10 -18.48 3.26
CA GLY A 12 0.43 -17.14 3.70
C GLY A 12 -0.59 -16.10 3.26
N SER A 13 -0.54 -14.94 3.86
CA SER A 13 -1.33 -13.78 3.44
C SER A 13 -0.56 -12.97 2.38
N PRO A 14 -1.17 -12.68 1.21
CA PRO A 14 -0.51 -11.88 0.18
C PRO A 14 -0.26 -10.43 0.61
N TYR A 15 -0.92 -9.95 1.65
CA TYR A 15 -0.75 -8.60 2.19
C TYR A 15 0.19 -8.53 3.41
N ALA A 16 0.70 -9.66 3.87
CA ALA A 16 1.78 -9.75 4.85
C ALA A 16 3.11 -9.77 4.09
N ILE A 17 3.58 -8.57 3.74
CA ILE A 17 4.71 -8.42 2.84
C ILE A 17 6.02 -8.75 3.55
N GLY A 18 6.94 -9.35 2.78
CA GLY A 18 8.32 -9.44 3.17
C GLY A 18 8.62 -10.48 4.21
N ALA A 19 8.20 -11.72 3.99
CA ALA A 19 8.57 -12.88 4.78
C ALA A 19 10.10 -13.07 4.92
N GLU A 20 10.52 -14.14 5.58
CA GLU A 20 11.92 -14.41 5.94
C GLU A 20 12.89 -14.50 4.74
N GLU A 21 12.39 -14.67 3.54
CA GLU A 21 13.19 -14.76 2.30
C GLU A 21 13.94 -13.48 1.95
N GLY A 22 13.69 -12.36 2.63
CA GLY A 22 14.45 -11.11 2.42
C GLY A 22 13.64 -9.83 2.55
N GLY A 23 12.44 -9.89 3.09
CA GLY A 23 11.63 -8.72 3.37
C GLY A 23 11.11 -8.02 2.11
N HIS A 24 10.93 -6.71 2.20
CA HIS A 24 10.33 -5.89 1.14
C HIS A 24 11.18 -5.75 -0.14
N LYS A 25 12.41 -6.21 -0.15
CA LYS A 25 13.33 -6.12 -1.31
C LYS A 25 13.59 -7.48 -1.97
N ALA A 26 12.82 -8.50 -1.63
CA ALA A 26 12.97 -9.85 -2.19
C ALA A 26 11.81 -10.23 -3.09
N VAL A 27 12.07 -11.15 -4.00
CA VAL A 27 11.05 -11.86 -4.78
C VAL A 27 10.77 -13.18 -4.07
N HIS A 28 9.49 -13.54 -3.95
CA HIS A 28 9.12 -14.84 -3.36
C HIS A 28 9.73 -15.99 -4.19
N PRO A 29 10.37 -16.97 -3.56
CA PRO A 29 11.08 -18.06 -4.29
C PRO A 29 10.23 -18.81 -5.29
N ASP A 30 8.94 -19.03 -4.99
CA ASP A 30 8.01 -19.72 -5.91
C ASP A 30 7.67 -18.88 -7.15
N LEU A 31 7.87 -17.56 -7.10
CA LEU A 31 7.65 -16.65 -8.23
C LEU A 31 8.92 -16.46 -9.07
N GLY A 32 10.07 -16.87 -8.55
CA GLY A 32 11.35 -16.81 -9.24
C GLY A 32 12.39 -15.90 -8.57
N THR A 33 13.29 -15.39 -9.38
CA THR A 33 14.43 -14.58 -8.99
C THR A 33 14.24 -13.11 -9.32
N LEU A 34 15.06 -12.23 -8.76
CA LEU A 34 15.08 -10.81 -9.11
C LEU A 34 15.40 -10.58 -10.61
N ASP A 35 16.26 -11.42 -11.20
CA ASP A 35 16.55 -11.33 -12.64
C ASP A 35 15.36 -11.74 -13.51
N GLU A 36 14.54 -12.67 -13.03
CA GLU A 36 13.27 -13.02 -13.69
C GLU A 36 12.24 -11.89 -13.57
N PHE A 37 12.16 -11.26 -12.41
CA PHE A 37 11.34 -10.07 -12.25
C PHE A 37 11.77 -8.95 -13.21
N ARG A 38 13.06 -8.67 -13.34
CA ARG A 38 13.60 -7.71 -14.33
C ARG A 38 13.24 -8.08 -15.77
N ARG A 39 13.28 -9.39 -16.11
CA ARG A 39 12.85 -9.87 -17.45
C ARG A 39 11.35 -9.63 -17.65
N PHE A 40 10.55 -9.90 -16.63
CA PHE A 40 9.10 -9.64 -16.65
C PHE A 40 8.80 -8.15 -16.89
N VAL A 41 9.42 -7.24 -16.13
CA VAL A 41 9.26 -5.79 -16.32
C VAL A 41 9.61 -5.38 -17.76
N ARG A 42 10.75 -5.84 -18.28
CA ARG A 42 11.13 -5.56 -19.68
C ARG A 42 10.12 -6.12 -20.69
N ALA A 43 9.58 -7.30 -20.44
CA ALA A 43 8.58 -7.89 -21.33
C ALA A 43 7.26 -7.08 -21.33
N CYS A 44 6.87 -6.52 -20.19
CA CYS A 44 5.73 -5.59 -20.10
C CYS A 44 5.99 -4.33 -20.94
N HIS A 45 7.15 -3.68 -20.76
CA HIS A 45 7.52 -2.49 -21.53
C HIS A 45 7.55 -2.73 -23.04
N MET A 46 7.97 -3.91 -23.49
CA MET A 46 7.93 -4.30 -24.90
C MET A 46 6.49 -4.43 -25.47
N GLN A 47 5.49 -4.47 -24.60
CA GLN A 47 4.07 -4.50 -24.97
C GLN A 47 3.38 -3.17 -24.63
N ASP A 48 4.13 -2.10 -24.46
CA ASP A 48 3.63 -0.78 -24.05
C ASP A 48 2.80 -0.83 -22.74
N MET A 49 3.19 -1.71 -21.80
CA MET A 49 2.58 -1.83 -20.48
C MET A 49 3.58 -1.43 -19.39
N GLU A 50 3.09 -0.74 -18.37
CA GLU A 50 3.83 -0.47 -17.15
C GLU A 50 3.48 -1.48 -16.04
N VAL A 51 4.44 -1.78 -15.19
CA VAL A 51 4.21 -2.59 -13.99
C VAL A 51 3.81 -1.69 -12.84
N ALA A 52 2.62 -1.93 -12.27
CA ALA A 52 2.19 -1.34 -11.03
C ALA A 52 2.42 -2.34 -9.89
N LEU A 53 3.29 -1.98 -8.94
CA LEU A 53 3.61 -2.83 -7.80
C LEU A 53 2.86 -2.33 -6.56
N ASP A 54 2.27 -3.26 -5.81
CA ASP A 54 1.69 -2.93 -4.51
C ASP A 54 2.78 -2.57 -3.51
N PHE A 55 2.61 -1.44 -2.83
CA PHE A 55 3.43 -1.02 -1.72
C PHE A 55 2.63 -1.07 -0.43
N ALA A 56 2.74 -2.20 0.27
CA ALA A 56 2.20 -2.41 1.60
C ALA A 56 3.34 -2.33 2.61
N ILE A 57 3.19 -1.47 3.63
CA ILE A 57 4.23 -1.25 4.64
C ILE A 57 4.14 -2.29 5.76
N GLN A 58 2.95 -2.84 6.00
CA GLN A 58 2.75 -3.89 6.99
C GLN A 58 3.61 -5.12 6.71
N CYS A 59 4.18 -5.67 7.78
CA CYS A 59 5.10 -6.79 7.69
C CYS A 59 4.44 -8.12 8.03
N SER A 60 4.97 -9.20 7.45
CA SER A 60 4.73 -10.55 7.95
C SER A 60 5.29 -10.71 9.37
N PRO A 61 4.71 -11.58 10.23
CA PRO A 61 5.26 -11.86 11.56
C PRO A 61 6.67 -12.45 11.57
N ASP A 62 7.15 -12.98 10.46
CA ASP A 62 8.49 -13.54 10.26
C ASP A 62 9.44 -12.60 9.47
N HIS A 63 9.02 -11.37 9.21
CA HIS A 63 9.82 -10.38 8.50
C HIS A 63 11.19 -10.14 9.17
N PRO A 64 12.30 -10.08 8.41
CA PRO A 64 13.66 -9.87 8.95
C PRO A 64 13.77 -8.68 9.89
N TRP A 65 13.10 -7.57 9.61
CA TRP A 65 13.15 -6.37 10.45
C TRP A 65 12.70 -6.61 11.90
N ILE A 66 11.86 -7.61 12.17
CA ILE A 66 11.42 -7.91 13.55
C ILE A 66 12.60 -8.34 14.41
N LYS A 67 13.58 -9.04 13.82
CA LYS A 67 14.80 -9.48 14.49
C LYS A 67 15.90 -8.42 14.43
N GLU A 68 16.04 -7.73 13.31
CA GLU A 68 17.09 -6.75 13.05
C GLU A 68 16.81 -5.39 13.70
N HIS A 69 15.53 -4.98 13.72
CA HIS A 69 15.05 -3.70 14.21
C HIS A 69 13.79 -3.85 15.06
N PRO A 70 13.86 -4.58 16.20
CA PRO A 70 12.68 -4.79 17.04
C PRO A 70 12.07 -3.48 17.57
N ASP A 71 12.85 -2.44 17.67
CA ASP A 71 12.48 -1.07 18.03
C ASP A 71 11.59 -0.36 17.00
N TRP A 72 11.49 -0.87 15.78
CA TRP A 72 10.53 -0.41 14.77
C TRP A 72 9.12 -0.95 14.97
N PHE A 73 8.91 -1.84 15.94
CA PHE A 73 7.63 -2.47 16.20
C PHE A 73 7.13 -2.17 17.60
N ILE A 74 5.84 -2.41 17.83
CA ILE A 74 5.23 -2.27 19.15
C ILE A 74 5.03 -3.67 19.73
N PHE A 75 5.56 -3.90 20.91
CA PHE A 75 5.33 -5.12 21.68
C PHE A 75 4.33 -4.86 22.81
N ARG A 76 3.52 -5.87 23.11
CA ARG A 76 2.61 -5.85 24.26
C ARG A 76 3.40 -6.15 25.55
N PRO A 77 2.84 -5.85 26.73
CA PRO A 77 3.48 -6.14 28.00
C PRO A 77 3.82 -7.62 28.24
N ASP A 78 3.09 -8.52 27.56
CA ASP A 78 3.35 -9.97 27.60
C ASP A 78 4.48 -10.42 26.66
N GLY A 79 5.13 -9.48 25.98
CA GLY A 79 6.20 -9.75 25.02
C GLY A 79 5.75 -10.13 23.62
N THR A 80 4.45 -10.23 23.34
CA THR A 80 3.93 -10.49 22.01
C THR A 80 3.97 -9.23 21.13
N ILE A 81 4.20 -9.41 19.83
CA ILE A 81 4.17 -8.30 18.90
C ILE A 81 2.71 -7.84 18.66
N LYS A 82 2.53 -6.52 18.54
CA LYS A 82 1.21 -5.96 18.25
C LYS A 82 0.89 -6.11 16.76
N TYR A 83 -0.13 -6.90 16.46
CA TYR A 83 -0.66 -7.01 15.11
C TYR A 83 -1.62 -5.87 14.75
N ALA A 84 -1.96 -5.73 13.46
CA ALA A 84 -2.90 -4.73 12.99
C ALA A 84 -4.34 -5.03 13.43
N GLU A 85 -5.05 -4.03 13.89
CA GLU A 85 -6.44 -4.15 14.34
C GLU A 85 -7.28 -2.99 13.81
N ASN A 86 -8.50 -3.32 13.38
CA ASN A 86 -9.58 -2.37 13.11
C ASN A 86 -10.86 -2.96 13.67
N PRO A 87 -11.16 -2.75 14.98
CA PRO A 87 -12.23 -3.45 15.67
C PRO A 87 -13.57 -3.39 14.93
N PRO A 88 -14.30 -4.51 14.84
CA PRO A 88 -14.02 -5.80 15.49
C PRO A 88 -13.00 -6.70 14.76
N LYS A 89 -12.45 -6.26 13.62
CA LYS A 89 -11.48 -7.02 12.82
C LYS A 89 -10.10 -7.05 13.47
N LYS A 90 -9.46 -8.22 13.43
CA LYS A 90 -8.08 -8.46 13.87
C LYS A 90 -7.32 -9.09 12.71
N TYR A 91 -6.22 -8.47 12.32
CA TYR A 91 -5.36 -8.92 11.23
C TYR A 91 -4.09 -9.52 11.85
N GLN A 92 -4.19 -10.76 12.33
CA GLN A 92 -3.11 -11.43 13.05
C GLN A 92 -1.94 -11.86 12.15
N ASP A 93 -2.14 -11.81 10.86
CA ASP A 93 -1.20 -12.11 9.81
C ASP A 93 -0.28 -10.93 9.45
N ILE A 94 -0.57 -9.72 9.96
CA ILE A 94 0.21 -8.53 9.67
C ILE A 94 0.58 -7.75 10.92
N VAL A 95 1.81 -7.25 10.96
CA VAL A 95 2.31 -6.37 12.01
C VAL A 95 2.69 -5.02 11.43
N ASN A 96 2.30 -3.96 12.12
CA ASN A 96 2.56 -2.59 11.69
C ASN A 96 3.87 -2.08 12.28
N VAL A 97 4.64 -1.35 11.46
CA VAL A 97 5.78 -0.59 11.94
C VAL A 97 5.33 0.65 12.73
N ASN A 98 6.14 1.07 13.68
CA ASN A 98 5.89 2.22 14.54
C ASN A 98 6.46 3.50 13.93
N PHE A 99 5.63 4.29 13.29
CA PHE A 99 6.02 5.57 12.68
C PHE A 99 6.38 6.68 13.69
N PHE A 100 6.07 6.51 14.96
CA PHE A 100 6.22 7.53 16.01
C PHE A 100 7.28 7.19 17.04
N GLY A 101 8.07 6.17 16.80
CA GLY A 101 9.15 5.77 17.71
C GLY A 101 10.40 6.64 17.57
N PRO A 102 11.37 6.47 18.48
CA PRO A 102 12.64 7.20 18.45
C PRO A 102 13.48 6.91 17.20
N HIS A 103 13.19 5.84 16.50
CA HIS A 103 13.88 5.40 15.28
C HIS A 103 13.11 5.78 13.99
N GLN A 104 12.18 6.71 14.08
CA GLN A 104 11.34 7.16 12.96
C GLN A 104 12.15 7.49 11.71
N GLU A 105 13.25 8.24 11.85
CA GLU A 105 14.05 8.65 10.70
C GLU A 105 14.71 7.44 10.00
N ALA A 106 15.24 6.49 10.75
CA ALA A 106 15.82 5.29 10.17
C ALA A 106 14.79 4.44 9.44
N LEU A 107 13.61 4.26 10.02
CA LEU A 107 12.48 3.58 9.38
C LEU A 107 12.05 4.28 8.08
N TRP A 108 11.90 5.60 8.10
CA TRP A 108 11.50 6.35 6.92
C TRP A 108 12.51 6.21 5.78
N ARG A 109 13.80 6.27 6.10
CA ARG A 109 14.88 6.08 5.12
C ARG A 109 14.88 4.67 4.54
N GLU A 110 14.61 3.64 5.34
CA GLU A 110 14.54 2.26 4.86
C GLU A 110 13.31 2.07 3.96
N LEU A 111 12.15 2.62 4.31
CA LEU A 111 10.97 2.59 3.45
C LEU A 111 11.19 3.32 2.11
N LEU A 112 11.90 4.44 2.13
CA LEU A 112 12.35 5.11 0.91
C LEU A 112 13.28 4.21 0.09
N ALA A 113 14.23 3.55 0.75
CA ALA A 113 15.15 2.63 0.08
C ALA A 113 14.43 1.42 -0.55
N VAL A 114 13.35 0.94 0.05
CA VAL A 114 12.48 -0.10 -0.55
C VAL A 114 11.88 0.40 -1.87
N VAL A 115 11.26 1.58 -1.88
CA VAL A 115 10.65 2.13 -3.10
C VAL A 115 11.72 2.34 -4.19
N LEU A 116 12.85 2.96 -3.84
CA LEU A 116 13.94 3.22 -4.78
C LEU A 116 14.55 1.92 -5.34
N PHE A 117 14.67 0.88 -4.51
CA PHE A 117 15.11 -0.44 -4.98
C PHE A 117 14.23 -0.96 -6.12
N TRP A 118 12.91 -0.88 -5.99
CA TRP A 118 11.99 -1.33 -7.05
C TRP A 118 11.96 -0.38 -8.25
N VAL A 119 12.15 0.92 -8.04
CA VAL A 119 12.36 1.89 -9.15
C VAL A 119 13.59 1.51 -9.98
N GLU A 120 14.68 1.12 -9.35
CA GLU A 120 15.89 0.62 -10.03
C GLU A 120 15.66 -0.68 -10.81
N GLN A 121 14.66 -1.48 -10.41
CA GLN A 121 14.24 -2.66 -11.18
C GLN A 121 13.31 -2.31 -12.36
N GLY A 122 12.97 -1.05 -12.57
CA GLY A 122 12.13 -0.56 -13.67
C GLY A 122 10.66 -0.35 -13.32
N VAL A 123 10.28 -0.47 -12.05
CA VAL A 123 8.90 -0.18 -11.60
C VAL A 123 8.70 1.33 -11.49
N LYS A 124 7.64 1.85 -12.14
CA LYS A 124 7.31 3.27 -12.13
C LYS A 124 5.99 3.60 -11.43
N ILE A 125 5.19 2.61 -11.10
CA ILE A 125 3.88 2.81 -10.50
C ILE A 125 3.79 2.01 -9.20
N PHE A 126 3.38 2.67 -8.12
CA PHE A 126 3.15 2.04 -6.83
C PHE A 126 1.69 2.24 -6.40
N ARG A 127 0.95 1.14 -6.28
CA ARG A 127 -0.33 1.14 -5.60
C ARG A 127 -0.07 1.02 -4.11
N VAL A 128 -0.35 2.08 -3.37
CA VAL A 128 -0.06 2.13 -1.94
C VAL A 128 -1.27 1.64 -1.15
N ASP A 129 -1.04 0.58 -0.40
CA ASP A 129 -2.04 -0.05 0.45
C ASP A 129 -2.27 0.77 1.72
N ASN A 130 -3.52 1.13 1.98
CA ASN A 130 -3.96 1.84 3.19
C ASN A 130 -3.06 3.03 3.62
N PRO A 131 -2.72 3.99 2.74
CA PRO A 131 -1.83 5.10 3.09
C PRO A 131 -2.40 6.00 4.21
N HIS A 132 -3.72 6.03 4.38
CA HIS A 132 -4.40 6.81 5.41
C HIS A 132 -4.13 6.32 6.85
N THR A 133 -3.58 5.13 7.01
CA THR A 133 -3.17 4.57 8.31
C THR A 133 -1.75 4.95 8.71
N LYS A 134 -1.04 5.67 7.87
CA LYS A 134 0.34 6.14 8.08
C LYS A 134 0.37 7.66 8.14
N PRO A 135 1.41 8.27 8.76
CA PRO A 135 1.47 9.73 8.89
C PRO A 135 1.52 10.46 7.54
N VAL A 136 0.69 11.47 7.35
CA VAL A 136 0.70 12.30 6.15
C VAL A 136 2.07 12.95 5.88
N PRO A 137 2.82 13.48 6.87
CA PRO A 137 4.16 14.01 6.64
C PRO A 137 5.17 12.99 6.10
N PHE A 138 5.00 11.71 6.43
CA PHE A 138 5.82 10.65 5.83
C PHE A 138 5.61 10.56 4.33
N TRP A 139 4.35 10.59 3.87
CA TRP A 139 4.03 10.52 2.44
C TRP A 139 4.53 11.74 1.68
N GLU A 140 4.33 12.95 2.22
CA GLU A 140 4.83 14.18 1.62
C GLU A 140 6.34 14.12 1.40
N TRP A 141 7.08 13.74 2.43
CA TRP A 141 8.54 13.59 2.36
C TRP A 141 8.95 12.49 1.39
N MET A 142 8.40 11.27 1.53
CA MET A 142 8.82 10.13 0.73
C MET A 142 8.52 10.31 -0.76
N ILE A 143 7.32 10.76 -1.09
CA ILE A 143 6.94 11.03 -2.49
C ILE A 143 7.83 12.13 -3.08
N GLY A 144 8.11 13.19 -2.30
CA GLY A 144 9.03 14.25 -2.68
C GLY A 144 10.43 13.72 -2.99
N GLU A 145 11.00 12.89 -2.10
CA GLU A 145 12.32 12.28 -2.27
C GLU A 145 12.42 11.35 -3.48
N VAL A 146 11.40 10.54 -3.72
CA VAL A 146 11.35 9.63 -4.89
C VAL A 146 11.26 10.46 -6.17
N ARG A 147 10.34 11.42 -6.24
CA ARG A 147 10.12 12.21 -7.45
C ARG A 147 11.24 13.22 -7.75
N ALA A 148 12.01 13.61 -6.75
CA ALA A 148 13.21 14.40 -6.97
C ALA A 148 14.30 13.60 -7.72
N ARG A 149 14.30 12.26 -7.59
CA ARG A 149 15.21 11.36 -8.29
C ARG A 149 14.64 10.86 -9.63
N ASP A 150 13.34 10.56 -9.64
CA ASP A 150 12.62 10.09 -10.81
C ASP A 150 11.21 10.69 -10.83
N PRO A 151 10.99 11.78 -11.59
CA PRO A 151 9.71 12.48 -11.64
C PRO A 151 8.59 11.70 -12.33
N GLU A 152 8.91 10.60 -13.03
CA GLU A 152 7.93 9.75 -13.72
C GLU A 152 7.25 8.76 -12.78
N VAL A 153 7.77 8.57 -11.56
CA VAL A 153 7.17 7.65 -10.59
C VAL A 153 5.80 8.15 -10.13
N ILE A 154 4.84 7.26 -10.16
CA ILE A 154 3.43 7.50 -9.84
C ILE A 154 3.04 6.72 -8.57
N PHE A 155 2.34 7.41 -7.66
CA PHE A 155 1.76 6.81 -6.46
C PHE A 155 0.23 6.86 -6.54
N LEU A 156 -0.39 5.69 -6.39
CA LEU A 156 -1.84 5.51 -6.37
C LEU A 156 -2.27 5.23 -4.93
N ALA A 157 -3.18 6.05 -4.37
CA ALA A 157 -3.65 5.88 -3.01
C ALA A 157 -4.86 4.96 -2.96
N GLU A 158 -4.71 3.79 -2.37
CA GLU A 158 -5.83 2.94 -1.97
C GLU A 158 -6.25 3.33 -0.55
N ALA A 159 -7.10 4.35 -0.44
CA ALA A 159 -7.45 4.98 0.84
C ALA A 159 -8.96 5.19 0.96
N PHE A 160 -9.65 4.19 1.51
CA PHE A 160 -11.09 4.30 1.84
C PHE A 160 -11.24 4.93 3.22
N THR A 161 -11.18 6.23 3.27
CA THR A 161 -11.15 7.05 4.48
C THR A 161 -12.08 8.26 4.38
N ARG A 162 -12.15 9.06 5.44
CA ARG A 162 -12.96 10.29 5.42
C ARG A 162 -12.47 11.26 4.34
N PRO A 163 -13.38 11.98 3.67
CA PRO A 163 -13.03 12.90 2.56
C PRO A 163 -11.87 13.86 2.88
N PRO A 164 -11.76 14.50 4.06
CA PRO A 164 -10.63 15.37 4.35
C PRO A 164 -9.28 14.67 4.30
N VAL A 165 -9.18 13.42 4.78
CA VAL A 165 -7.94 12.64 4.74
C VAL A 165 -7.62 12.23 3.31
N MET A 166 -8.61 11.78 2.54
CA MET A 166 -8.45 11.43 1.13
C MET A 166 -7.94 12.63 0.32
N LYS A 167 -8.54 13.82 0.52
CA LYS A 167 -8.10 15.07 -0.11
C LYS A 167 -6.67 15.47 0.31
N MET A 168 -6.32 15.26 1.59
CA MET A 168 -4.97 15.54 2.07
C MET A 168 -3.92 14.65 1.40
N LEU A 169 -4.18 13.36 1.25
CA LEU A 169 -3.28 12.45 0.53
C LEU A 169 -3.06 12.90 -0.92
N ALA A 170 -4.12 13.33 -1.62
CA ALA A 170 -3.98 13.88 -2.97
C ALA A 170 -3.10 15.16 -2.98
N LYS A 171 -3.23 16.02 -1.95
CA LYS A 171 -2.44 17.27 -1.86
C LYS A 171 -0.95 17.02 -1.57
N VAL A 172 -0.60 15.97 -0.84
CA VAL A 172 0.81 15.68 -0.49
C VAL A 172 1.56 14.87 -1.55
N GLY A 173 0.93 14.57 -2.69
CA GLY A 173 1.65 14.09 -3.84
C GLY A 173 1.17 12.78 -4.45
N PHE A 174 0.15 12.12 -3.94
CA PHE A 174 -0.46 10.99 -4.63
C PHE A 174 -1.11 11.48 -5.94
N GLN A 175 -0.70 10.88 -7.06
CA GLN A 175 -1.15 11.30 -8.37
C GLN A 175 -2.56 10.82 -8.70
N GLN A 176 -3.02 9.75 -8.08
CA GLN A 176 -4.37 9.23 -8.26
C GLN A 176 -4.87 8.64 -6.94
N SER A 177 -6.17 8.78 -6.68
CA SER A 177 -6.81 8.21 -5.50
C SER A 177 -7.94 7.28 -5.89
N TYR A 178 -8.06 6.16 -5.23
CA TYR A 178 -9.25 5.32 -5.26
C TYR A 178 -10.42 6.13 -4.71
N THR A 179 -11.64 5.80 -5.13
CA THR A 179 -12.83 6.61 -4.83
C THR A 179 -13.97 5.75 -4.28
N TYR A 180 -15.00 6.42 -3.76
CA TYR A 180 -16.22 5.75 -3.33
C TYR A 180 -17.19 5.43 -4.47
N PHE A 181 -16.76 5.50 -5.73
CA PHE A 181 -17.58 5.23 -6.89
C PHE A 181 -18.27 3.85 -6.83
N THR A 182 -17.55 2.82 -6.40
CA THR A 182 -18.08 1.44 -6.29
C THR A 182 -19.31 1.30 -5.39
N TRP A 183 -19.51 2.23 -4.44
CA TRP A 183 -20.68 2.22 -3.55
C TRP A 183 -21.81 3.16 -3.97
N ARG A 184 -21.71 3.76 -5.17
CA ARG A 184 -22.75 4.61 -5.74
C ARG A 184 -23.61 3.78 -6.69
N ASN A 185 -24.80 3.39 -6.23
CA ASN A 185 -25.66 2.47 -6.98
C ASN A 185 -26.83 3.18 -7.68
N PHE A 186 -27.20 4.38 -7.22
CA PHE A 186 -28.32 5.12 -7.75
C PHE A 186 -27.90 6.37 -8.52
N LYS A 187 -28.73 6.77 -9.50
CA LYS A 187 -28.47 7.93 -10.36
C LYS A 187 -28.14 9.21 -9.57
N HIS A 188 -28.90 9.50 -8.50
CA HIS A 188 -28.66 10.70 -7.70
C HIS A 188 -27.32 10.65 -6.93
N GLU A 189 -26.94 9.51 -6.40
CA GLU A 189 -25.64 9.31 -5.73
C GLU A 189 -24.47 9.50 -6.69
N LEU A 190 -24.60 8.98 -7.92
CA LEU A 190 -23.60 9.18 -8.98
C LEU A 190 -23.48 10.64 -9.39
N ILE A 191 -24.63 11.34 -9.59
CA ILE A 191 -24.64 12.77 -9.93
C ILE A 191 -23.97 13.58 -8.82
N GLU A 192 -24.36 13.36 -7.57
CA GLU A 192 -23.80 14.07 -6.42
C GLU A 192 -22.29 13.86 -6.32
N TYR A 193 -21.85 12.61 -6.36
CA TYR A 193 -20.45 12.27 -6.20
C TYR A 193 -19.56 12.75 -7.35
N LEU A 194 -20.02 12.60 -8.58
CA LEU A 194 -19.29 13.11 -9.75
C LEU A 194 -19.26 14.65 -9.75
N THR A 195 -20.34 15.30 -9.30
CA THR A 195 -20.36 16.76 -9.13
C THR A 195 -19.35 17.21 -8.07
N GLU A 196 -19.30 16.51 -6.91
CA GLU A 196 -18.28 16.78 -5.89
C GLU A 196 -16.87 16.70 -6.47
N LEU A 197 -16.55 15.61 -7.17
CA LEU A 197 -15.19 15.38 -7.69
C LEU A 197 -14.80 16.37 -8.82
N THR A 198 -15.75 16.81 -9.62
CA THR A 198 -15.46 17.60 -10.85
C THR A 198 -15.72 19.09 -10.72
N GLN A 199 -16.48 19.53 -9.70
CA GLN A 199 -16.87 20.93 -9.53
C GLN A 199 -16.49 21.55 -8.17
N SER A 200 -16.07 20.73 -7.20
CA SER A 200 -15.50 21.26 -5.96
C SER A 200 -13.99 21.59 -6.12
N GLU A 201 -13.37 22.03 -5.04
CA GLU A 201 -11.91 22.23 -4.99
C GLU A 201 -11.10 20.98 -5.34
N ALA A 202 -11.69 19.78 -5.16
CA ALA A 202 -11.01 18.50 -5.39
C ALA A 202 -10.50 18.37 -6.84
N LYS A 203 -11.18 18.96 -7.82
CA LYS A 203 -10.79 18.96 -9.24
C LYS A 203 -9.39 19.53 -9.49
N GLU A 204 -8.90 20.40 -8.62
CA GLU A 204 -7.60 21.07 -8.80
C GLU A 204 -6.40 20.19 -8.42
N PHE A 205 -6.59 19.22 -7.52
CA PHE A 205 -5.49 18.44 -6.99
C PHE A 205 -5.74 16.92 -6.96
N MET A 206 -6.99 16.45 -7.09
CA MET A 206 -7.34 15.04 -6.99
C MET A 206 -7.64 14.44 -8.36
N ARG A 207 -7.03 13.31 -8.67
CA ARG A 207 -7.35 12.49 -9.85
C ARG A 207 -8.06 11.23 -9.36
N PRO A 208 -9.38 11.11 -9.61
CA PRO A 208 -10.15 9.97 -9.15
C PRO A 208 -9.87 8.74 -10.01
N ASN A 209 -9.73 7.59 -9.35
CA ASN A 209 -9.78 6.28 -9.98
C ASN A 209 -11.18 5.69 -9.79
N PHE A 210 -11.86 5.38 -10.90
CA PHE A 210 -13.18 4.77 -10.89
C PHE A 210 -13.06 3.27 -11.16
N PHE A 211 -13.68 2.49 -10.30
CA PHE A 211 -13.73 1.03 -10.42
C PHE A 211 -15.08 0.53 -9.89
N VAL A 212 -15.53 -0.61 -10.39
CA VAL A 212 -16.79 -1.23 -9.95
C VAL A 212 -16.59 -2.25 -8.84
N ASN A 213 -15.48 -2.99 -8.87
CA ASN A 213 -15.06 -3.91 -7.82
C ASN A 213 -13.53 -4.00 -7.74
N THR A 214 -13.04 -4.59 -6.65
CA THR A 214 -11.65 -4.97 -6.44
C THR A 214 -11.60 -6.37 -5.83
N PRO A 215 -10.44 -7.00 -5.65
CA PRO A 215 -10.35 -8.25 -4.89
C PRO A 215 -10.95 -8.17 -3.48
N ASP A 216 -10.97 -6.98 -2.86
CA ASP A 216 -11.48 -6.75 -1.51
C ASP A 216 -12.92 -6.21 -1.48
N ILE A 217 -13.42 -5.70 -2.60
CA ILE A 217 -14.71 -5.00 -2.68
C ILE A 217 -15.55 -5.59 -3.79
N ASN A 218 -16.66 -6.20 -3.40
CA ASN A 218 -17.71 -6.60 -4.31
C ASN A 218 -19.04 -6.04 -3.79
N PRO A 219 -19.51 -4.89 -4.29
CA PRO A 219 -20.70 -4.23 -3.76
C PRO A 219 -21.97 -5.09 -3.98
N PRO A 220 -23.02 -4.94 -3.12
CA PRO A 220 -24.23 -5.74 -3.20
C PRO A 220 -24.86 -5.77 -4.60
N TYR A 221 -24.83 -4.67 -5.32
CA TYR A 221 -25.38 -4.61 -6.67
C TYR A 221 -24.71 -5.61 -7.65
N LEU A 222 -23.41 -5.84 -7.52
CA LEU A 222 -22.69 -6.83 -8.32
C LEU A 222 -22.85 -8.27 -7.80
N GLN A 223 -23.25 -8.43 -6.53
CA GLN A 223 -23.46 -9.75 -5.93
C GLN A 223 -24.84 -10.32 -6.28
N THR A 224 -25.85 -9.49 -6.35
CA THR A 224 -27.26 -9.91 -6.44
C THR A 224 -28.01 -9.39 -7.67
N GLY A 225 -27.44 -8.44 -8.40
CA GLY A 225 -28.05 -7.81 -9.58
C GLY A 225 -28.93 -6.62 -9.28
#